data_f29a36aa62f7111e8d6f8a8287c920cd
#
_entry.id   f29a36aa62f7111e8d6f8a8287c920cd
#
_cell.length_a   1.000
_cell.length_b   1.000
_cell.length_c   1.000
_cell.angle_alpha   90.00
_cell.angle_beta   90.00
_cell.angle_gamma   90.00
#
_symmetry.space_group_name_H-M   'P 1'
#
loop_
_entity.id
_entity.type
_entity.pdbx_description
1 polymer ?
#
loop_
_entity_poly.entity_id
_entity_poly.type
_entity_poly.pdbx_seq_one_letter_code
_entity_poly.pdbx_strand_id
1 'polypeptide(L)'
;MRYALALGVGAALGIATTVAALQYQRAAPQEGQLDIVRSGWAEIKWPFAADLWSVDKAFKCSHPDCGGETTLYLRAKIGFCNCTTGVSDDEELERIGDIHLLGGKHSADGPGRPIGVAWMKGRSRWYNITGTRPGGKPVLTIAFNDRCDAIVGTVVIGHDRPAAAEQAVIDFLNGDVVLKWVQVTVGL
;
A
#
# COMPACT_ATOMS: atom_id res chain seq x y z
N MET A 1 -56.16 33.80 3.69
CA MET A 1 -54.80 34.06 3.13
C MET A 1 -53.67 33.99 4.16
N ARG A 2 -53.82 33.51 5.37
CA ARG A 2 -52.76 33.44 6.41
C ARG A 2 -52.10 32.07 6.58
N TYR A 3 -52.61 31.00 6.00
CA TYR A 3 -52.06 29.65 6.16
C TYR A 3 -51.10 29.22 5.03
N ALA A 4 -51.08 29.91 3.91
CA ALA A 4 -50.20 29.59 2.77
C ALA A 4 -48.72 29.99 3.01
N LEU A 5 -48.44 30.99 3.86
CA LEU A 5 -47.09 31.45 4.17
C LEU A 5 -46.34 30.55 5.16
N ALA A 6 -47.05 29.86 6.06
CA ALA A 6 -46.41 28.99 7.05
C ALA A 6 -45.84 27.68 6.47
N LEU A 7 -46.48 27.14 5.44
CA LEU A 7 -46.04 25.91 4.77
C LEU A 7 -44.78 26.11 3.91
N GLY A 8 -44.61 27.31 3.34
CA GLY A 8 -43.45 27.62 2.51
C GLY A 8 -42.15 27.77 3.31
N VAL A 9 -42.21 28.29 4.51
CA VAL A 9 -41.03 28.50 5.37
C VAL A 9 -40.54 27.17 5.95
N GLY A 10 -41.44 26.26 6.32
CA GLY A 10 -41.08 24.94 6.85
C GLY A 10 -40.38 24.05 5.80
N ALA A 11 -40.81 24.09 4.54
CA ALA A 11 -40.21 23.32 3.46
C ALA A 11 -38.80 23.84 3.10
N ALA A 12 -38.59 25.16 3.08
CA ALA A 12 -37.31 25.77 2.77
C ALA A 12 -36.26 25.48 3.86
N LEU A 13 -36.65 25.49 5.13
CA LEU A 13 -35.76 25.15 6.27
C LEU A 13 -35.40 23.66 6.28
N GLY A 14 -36.33 22.77 5.95
CA GLY A 14 -36.07 21.34 5.87
C GLY A 14 -35.09 20.95 4.76
N ILE A 15 -35.17 21.60 3.60
CA ILE A 15 -34.26 21.34 2.47
C ILE A 15 -32.86 21.88 2.77
N ALA A 16 -32.74 23.05 3.40
CA ALA A 16 -31.44 23.64 3.75
C ALA A 16 -30.68 22.77 4.78
N THR A 17 -31.37 22.20 5.76
CA THR A 17 -30.73 21.33 6.77
C THR A 17 -30.30 19.98 6.18
N THR A 18 -31.08 19.40 5.28
CA THR A 18 -30.70 18.12 4.64
C THR A 18 -29.52 18.28 3.68
N VAL A 19 -29.45 19.38 2.92
CA VAL A 19 -28.29 19.66 2.04
C VAL A 19 -27.04 19.91 2.86
N ALA A 20 -27.12 20.65 3.97
CA ALA A 20 -25.98 20.89 4.84
C ALA A 20 -25.47 19.59 5.49
N ALA A 21 -26.36 18.69 5.92
CA ALA A 21 -25.98 17.38 6.47
C ALA A 21 -25.30 16.49 5.43
N LEU A 22 -25.78 16.47 4.19
CA LEU A 22 -25.16 15.73 3.08
C LEU A 22 -23.79 16.29 2.69
N GLN A 23 -23.61 17.60 2.75
CA GLN A 23 -22.32 18.22 2.49
C GLN A 23 -21.32 17.95 3.63
N TYR A 24 -21.78 17.95 4.88
CA TYR A 24 -20.95 17.64 6.03
C TYR A 24 -20.47 16.18 6.00
N GLN A 25 -21.32 15.24 5.62
CA GLN A 25 -20.91 13.83 5.46
C GLN A 25 -19.90 13.62 4.31
N ARG A 26 -19.93 14.48 3.27
CA ARG A 26 -18.94 14.44 2.18
C ARG A 26 -17.61 15.08 2.54
N ALA A 27 -17.60 15.94 3.54
CA ALA A 27 -16.39 16.66 3.98
C ALA A 27 -15.66 15.97 5.14
N ALA A 28 -16.27 14.98 5.80
CA ALA A 28 -15.59 14.22 6.86
C ALA A 28 -14.54 13.31 6.23
N PRO A 29 -13.23 13.46 6.55
CA PRO A 29 -12.21 12.53 6.10
C PRO A 29 -12.58 11.12 6.61
N GLN A 30 -12.51 10.13 5.74
CA GLN A 30 -12.65 8.75 6.17
C GLN A 30 -11.51 8.43 7.14
N GLU A 31 -11.77 7.67 8.22
CA GLU A 31 -10.77 7.33 9.23
C GLU A 31 -9.46 6.81 8.61
N GLY A 32 -9.54 5.95 7.60
CA GLY A 32 -8.37 5.48 6.88
C GLY A 32 -7.56 6.56 6.16
N GLN A 33 -8.18 7.67 5.75
CA GLN A 33 -7.48 8.80 5.15
C GLN A 33 -6.67 9.59 6.18
N LEU A 34 -7.16 9.67 7.41
CA LEU A 34 -6.45 10.32 8.52
C LEU A 34 -5.23 9.53 8.96
N ASP A 35 -5.31 8.19 8.96
CA ASP A 35 -4.20 7.32 9.32
C ASP A 35 -3.08 7.35 8.29
N ILE A 36 -3.42 7.39 7.00
CA ILE A 36 -2.45 7.60 5.92
C ILE A 36 -1.70 8.93 6.12
N VAL A 37 -2.41 10.02 6.38
CA VAL A 37 -1.79 11.35 6.56
C VAL A 37 -0.87 11.38 7.78
N ARG A 38 -1.26 10.74 8.88
CA ARG A 38 -0.44 10.66 10.11
C ARG A 38 0.83 9.82 9.92
N SER A 39 0.77 8.78 9.12
CA SER A 39 1.93 7.92 8.82
C SER A 39 2.91 8.53 7.82
N GLY A 40 2.59 9.69 7.24
CA GLY A 40 3.39 10.33 6.19
C GLY A 40 3.29 9.66 4.83
N TRP A 41 2.47 8.63 4.68
CA TRP A 41 2.19 7.95 3.42
C TRP A 41 0.97 8.57 2.71
N ALA A 42 0.98 8.54 1.38
CA ALA A 42 -0.16 8.94 0.55
C ALA A 42 -0.37 7.91 -0.55
N GLU A 43 -1.62 7.53 -0.80
CA GLU A 43 -1.93 6.69 -1.96
C GLU A 43 -1.72 7.48 -3.24
N ILE A 44 -1.05 6.87 -4.21
CA ILE A 44 -0.78 7.44 -5.53
C ILE A 44 -1.34 6.52 -6.61
N LYS A 45 -1.45 7.05 -7.83
CA LYS A 45 -1.89 6.25 -8.98
C LYS A 45 -0.84 5.17 -9.30
N TRP A 46 -1.29 3.95 -9.55
CA TRP A 46 -0.46 2.86 -10.07
C TRP A 46 0.19 3.25 -11.39
N PRO A 47 1.54 3.23 -11.50
CA PRO A 47 2.24 3.77 -12.66
C PRO A 47 2.49 2.75 -13.78
N PHE A 48 2.29 1.46 -13.52
CA PHE A 48 2.57 0.41 -14.47
C PHE A 48 1.35 0.03 -15.30
N ALA A 49 1.56 -0.68 -16.40
CA ALA A 49 0.46 -1.22 -17.19
C ALA A 49 -0.38 -2.19 -16.36
N ALA A 50 -1.70 -2.14 -16.55
CA ALA A 50 -2.59 -3.13 -15.97
C ALA A 50 -2.32 -4.51 -16.59
N ASP A 51 -2.28 -5.52 -15.76
CA ASP A 51 -2.16 -6.92 -16.17
C ASP A 51 -3.30 -7.77 -15.59
N LEU A 52 -3.20 -9.08 -15.76
CA LEU A 52 -4.22 -10.03 -15.28
C LEU A 52 -4.36 -10.07 -13.73
N TRP A 53 -3.39 -9.52 -13.01
CA TRP A 53 -3.34 -9.54 -11.55
C TRP A 53 -3.92 -8.28 -10.91
N SER A 54 -4.47 -7.39 -11.64
CA SER A 54 -4.84 -5.97 -11.45
C SER A 54 -5.47 -5.53 -10.11
N VAL A 55 -5.18 -6.18 -8.99
CA VAL A 55 -5.51 -5.70 -7.65
C VAL A 55 -4.25 -5.06 -7.04
N ASP A 56 -4.01 -3.82 -7.42
CA ASP A 56 -2.77 -3.10 -7.15
C ASP A 56 -3.02 -1.86 -6.28
N LYS A 57 -2.04 -1.51 -5.45
CA LYS A 57 -1.98 -0.26 -4.70
C LYS A 57 -0.58 0.34 -4.80
N ALA A 58 -0.50 1.65 -4.84
CA ALA A 58 0.76 2.36 -4.77
C ALA A 58 0.69 3.48 -3.72
N PHE A 59 1.77 3.63 -2.96
CA PHE A 59 1.88 4.63 -1.91
C PHE A 59 3.21 5.35 -2.02
N LYS A 60 3.23 6.63 -1.69
CA LYS A 60 4.44 7.44 -1.58
C LYS A 60 4.54 8.02 -0.17
N CYS A 61 5.71 7.92 0.42
CA CYS A 61 6.06 8.62 1.64
C CYS A 61 7.18 9.62 1.36
N SER A 62 6.97 10.85 1.83
CA SER A 62 7.95 11.94 1.71
C SER A 62 8.46 12.41 3.08
N HIS A 63 8.06 11.74 4.17
CA HIS A 63 8.46 12.08 5.53
C HIS A 63 9.83 11.47 5.87
N PRO A 64 10.66 12.13 6.71
CA PRO A 64 11.93 11.57 7.16
C PRO A 64 11.81 10.19 7.82
N ASP A 65 10.70 9.93 8.52
CA ASP A 65 10.48 8.67 9.25
C ASP A 65 10.39 7.45 8.34
N CYS A 66 10.03 7.61 7.08
CA CYS A 66 10.03 6.52 6.08
C CYS A 66 11.31 6.48 5.23
N GLY A 67 12.36 7.13 5.69
CA GLY A 67 13.66 7.12 5.02
C GLY A 67 13.78 8.09 3.85
N GLY A 68 12.96 9.16 3.81
CA GLY A 68 12.92 10.14 2.73
C GLY A 68 11.91 9.79 1.65
N GLU A 69 12.23 10.02 0.38
CA GLU A 69 11.33 9.70 -0.73
C GLU A 69 11.25 8.18 -0.96
N THR A 70 10.27 7.53 -0.34
CA THR A 70 10.00 6.10 -0.49
C THR A 70 8.70 5.89 -1.25
N THR A 71 8.72 5.00 -2.24
CA THR A 71 7.53 4.57 -2.97
C THR A 71 7.35 3.07 -2.79
N LEU A 72 6.15 2.66 -2.39
CA LEU A 72 5.74 1.27 -2.20
C LEU A 72 4.69 0.91 -3.24
N TYR A 73 4.95 -0.14 -3.98
CA TYR A 73 4.02 -0.77 -4.90
C TYR A 73 3.58 -2.09 -4.33
N LEU A 74 2.29 -2.29 -4.13
CA LEU A 74 1.69 -3.53 -3.61
C LEU A 74 0.83 -4.18 -4.68
N ARG A 75 0.98 -5.48 -4.82
CA ARG A 75 0.19 -6.31 -5.73
C ARG A 75 -0.26 -7.60 -5.06
N ALA A 76 -1.52 -7.93 -5.23
CA ALA A 76 -2.05 -9.22 -4.80
C ALA A 76 -1.81 -10.29 -5.88
N LYS A 77 -1.37 -11.45 -5.46
CA LYS A 77 -1.16 -12.64 -6.31
C LYS A 77 -1.95 -13.81 -5.73
N ILE A 78 -3.20 -13.88 -6.15
CA ILE A 78 -4.17 -14.86 -5.63
C ILE A 78 -3.84 -16.26 -6.17
N GLY A 79 -3.72 -17.24 -5.27
CA GLY A 79 -3.38 -18.63 -5.61
C GLY A 79 -1.95 -18.83 -6.11
N PHE A 80 -1.04 -17.88 -5.87
CA PHE A 80 0.26 -17.85 -6.52
C PHE A 80 1.41 -18.37 -5.65
N CYS A 81 1.27 -18.38 -4.34
CA CYS A 81 2.31 -18.89 -3.45
C CYS A 81 2.11 -20.39 -3.13
N ASN A 82 3.17 -21.01 -2.60
CA ASN A 82 3.06 -22.37 -2.10
C ASN A 82 2.14 -22.39 -0.88
N CYS A 83 1.01 -23.09 -1.01
CA CYS A 83 -0.01 -23.14 0.04
C CYS A 83 0.46 -23.77 1.37
N THR A 84 1.53 -24.55 1.33
CA THR A 84 2.08 -25.26 2.51
C THR A 84 3.13 -24.42 3.23
N THR A 85 4.08 -23.86 2.48
CA THR A 85 5.24 -23.14 3.03
C THR A 85 5.08 -21.63 2.96
N GLY A 86 4.23 -21.14 2.07
CA GLY A 86 4.10 -19.71 1.79
C GLY A 86 5.41 -19.12 1.25
N VAL A 87 5.67 -17.86 1.58
CA VAL A 87 6.92 -17.17 1.23
C VAL A 87 7.97 -17.41 2.31
N SER A 88 8.56 -18.60 2.31
CA SER A 88 9.45 -19.05 3.37
C SER A 88 10.95 -18.78 3.14
N ASP A 89 11.37 -18.62 1.89
CA ASP A 89 12.77 -18.49 1.51
C ASP A 89 12.99 -17.44 0.41
N ASP A 90 14.26 -17.21 0.07
CA ASP A 90 14.67 -16.22 -0.92
C ASP A 90 14.29 -16.61 -2.34
N GLU A 91 14.25 -17.90 -2.63
CA GLU A 91 13.90 -18.42 -3.96
C GLU A 91 12.41 -18.17 -4.24
N GLU A 92 11.56 -18.46 -3.28
CA GLU A 92 10.13 -18.18 -3.39
C GLU A 92 9.85 -16.68 -3.49
N LEU A 93 10.53 -15.86 -2.66
CA LEU A 93 10.42 -14.40 -2.75
C LEU A 93 10.83 -13.88 -4.14
N GLU A 94 11.91 -14.40 -4.71
CA GLU A 94 12.39 -13.99 -6.03
C GLU A 94 11.45 -14.45 -7.15
N ARG A 95 10.88 -15.65 -7.02
CA ARG A 95 9.92 -16.22 -7.99
C ARG A 95 8.64 -15.38 -8.08
N ILE A 96 8.12 -14.90 -6.94
CA ILE A 96 6.86 -14.13 -6.92
C ILE A 96 7.06 -12.62 -6.94
N GLY A 97 8.28 -12.14 -6.69
CA GLY A 97 8.60 -10.72 -6.60
C GLY A 97 8.35 -9.95 -7.90
N ASP A 98 8.01 -8.69 -7.78
CA ASP A 98 7.70 -7.80 -8.91
C ASP A 98 8.82 -6.80 -9.23
N ILE A 99 10.05 -7.09 -8.80
CA ILE A 99 11.21 -6.20 -9.05
C ILE A 99 11.42 -5.89 -10.53
N HIS A 100 11.03 -6.81 -11.40
CA HIS A 100 11.13 -6.67 -12.86
C HIS A 100 10.29 -5.49 -13.40
N LEU A 101 9.24 -5.04 -12.70
CA LEU A 101 8.45 -3.87 -13.07
C LEU A 101 9.29 -2.58 -13.15
N LEU A 102 10.37 -2.53 -12.41
CA LEU A 102 11.25 -1.35 -12.38
C LEU A 102 12.23 -1.31 -13.56
N GLY A 103 12.32 -2.38 -14.35
CA GLY A 103 13.30 -2.52 -15.42
C GLY A 103 14.74 -2.63 -14.92
N GLY A 104 15.70 -2.73 -15.86
CA GLY A 104 17.11 -2.84 -15.52
C GLY A 104 17.53 -4.25 -15.10
N LYS A 105 18.79 -4.39 -14.71
CA LYS A 105 19.33 -5.61 -14.10
C LYS A 105 19.32 -5.46 -12.59
N HIS A 106 18.92 -6.49 -11.90
CA HIS A 106 18.92 -6.51 -10.44
C HIS A 106 19.85 -7.60 -9.90
N SER A 107 20.42 -7.36 -8.74
CA SER A 107 21.24 -8.32 -7.99
C SER A 107 20.86 -8.24 -6.52
N ALA A 108 20.77 -9.39 -5.86
CA ALA A 108 20.50 -9.45 -4.43
C ALA A 108 21.63 -8.77 -3.64
N ASP A 109 21.26 -8.04 -2.61
CA ASP A 109 22.15 -7.40 -1.65
C ASP A 109 22.03 -8.14 -0.29
N GLY A 110 22.66 -9.29 -0.22
CA GLY A 110 22.63 -10.17 0.93
C GLY A 110 21.42 -11.13 0.98
N PRO A 111 21.32 -11.91 2.06
CA PRO A 111 20.20 -12.80 2.30
C PRO A 111 18.95 -12.04 2.72
N GLY A 112 17.78 -12.62 2.38
CA GLY A 112 16.51 -12.12 2.85
C GLY A 112 16.27 -12.40 4.34
N ARG A 113 15.25 -11.76 4.89
CA ARG A 113 14.88 -11.88 6.31
C ARG A 113 13.41 -12.23 6.45
N PRO A 114 13.03 -13.05 7.43
CA PRO A 114 11.63 -13.29 7.75
C PRO A 114 10.99 -12.00 8.27
N ILE A 115 9.74 -11.78 7.90
CA ILE A 115 8.93 -10.66 8.37
C ILE A 115 7.54 -11.14 8.82
N GLY A 116 6.83 -10.30 9.58
CA GLY A 116 5.44 -10.47 9.95
C GLY A 116 4.61 -9.24 9.56
N VAL A 117 3.46 -9.48 8.96
CA VAL A 117 2.45 -8.47 8.70
C VAL A 117 1.14 -8.97 9.29
N ALA A 118 0.74 -8.41 10.42
CA ALA A 118 -0.36 -8.90 11.26
C ALA A 118 -0.22 -10.40 11.55
N TRP A 119 -1.17 -11.23 11.11
CA TRP A 119 -1.13 -12.69 11.26
C TRP A 119 -0.33 -13.41 10.17
N MET A 120 0.04 -12.71 9.09
CA MET A 120 0.73 -13.26 7.93
C MET A 120 2.23 -13.33 8.14
N LYS A 121 2.83 -14.38 7.61
CA LYS A 121 4.29 -14.54 7.56
C LYS A 121 4.77 -14.23 6.17
N GLY A 122 6.02 -13.79 6.09
CA GLY A 122 6.61 -13.44 4.80
C GLY A 122 8.11 -13.24 4.89
N ARG A 123 8.63 -12.63 3.86
CA ARG A 123 10.05 -12.41 3.68
C ARG A 123 10.32 -11.07 3.01
N SER A 124 11.43 -10.45 3.35
CA SER A 124 11.97 -9.26 2.71
C SER A 124 13.40 -9.51 2.25
N ARG A 125 13.81 -8.87 1.14
CA ARG A 125 15.19 -8.91 0.64
C ARG A 125 15.53 -7.64 -0.10
N TRP A 126 16.74 -7.15 0.12
CA TRP A 126 17.28 -6.01 -0.59
C TRP A 126 17.91 -6.42 -1.91
N TYR A 127 17.77 -5.53 -2.90
CA TYR A 127 18.36 -5.66 -4.23
C TYR A 127 18.96 -4.32 -4.66
N ASN A 128 19.93 -4.38 -5.55
CA ASN A 128 20.46 -3.25 -6.28
C ASN A 128 20.04 -3.33 -7.75
N ILE A 129 19.36 -2.29 -8.25
CA ILE A 129 19.02 -2.20 -9.67
C ILE A 129 20.08 -1.34 -10.36
N THR A 130 20.72 -1.91 -11.40
CA THR A 130 21.73 -1.24 -12.22
C THR A 130 21.16 -0.92 -13.61
N GLY A 131 21.78 0.06 -14.29
CA GLY A 131 21.36 0.49 -15.64
C GLY A 131 20.54 1.77 -15.68
N THR A 132 20.10 2.29 -14.52
CA THR A 132 19.34 3.55 -14.44
C THR A 132 20.16 4.72 -13.89
N ARG A 133 21.17 4.46 -13.05
CA ARG A 133 22.10 5.44 -12.46
C ARG A 133 23.45 4.81 -12.14
N PRO A 134 24.57 5.59 -12.12
CA PRO A 134 25.82 5.14 -11.51
C PRO A 134 25.60 4.78 -10.03
N GLY A 135 26.12 3.63 -9.59
CA GLY A 135 25.99 3.15 -8.22
C GLY A 135 24.74 2.29 -7.92
N GLY A 136 23.82 2.19 -8.87
CA GLY A 136 22.59 1.42 -8.69
C GLY A 136 21.52 2.17 -7.87
N LYS A 137 20.37 1.52 -7.70
CA LYS A 137 19.28 2.01 -6.86
C LYS A 137 18.85 0.89 -5.90
N PRO A 138 18.85 1.16 -4.58
CA PRO A 138 18.38 0.16 -3.63
C PRO A 138 16.87 -0.03 -3.75
N VAL A 139 16.45 -1.28 -3.78
CA VAL A 139 15.05 -1.71 -3.83
C VAL A 139 14.85 -2.80 -2.80
N LEU A 140 13.80 -2.70 -2.01
CA LEU A 140 13.40 -3.75 -1.10
C LEU A 140 12.21 -4.50 -1.71
N THR A 141 12.35 -5.80 -1.90
CA THR A 141 11.22 -6.68 -2.23
C THR A 141 10.71 -7.30 -0.95
N ILE A 142 9.39 -7.28 -0.79
CA ILE A 142 8.68 -7.86 0.34
C ILE A 142 7.59 -8.77 -0.22
N ALA A 143 7.38 -9.91 0.38
CA ALA A 143 6.17 -10.69 0.13
C ALA A 143 5.71 -11.35 1.43
N PHE A 144 4.41 -11.41 1.62
CA PHE A 144 3.77 -12.08 2.75
C PHE A 144 2.47 -12.72 2.28
N ASN A 145 2.01 -13.76 2.96
CA ASN A 145 0.91 -14.56 2.48
C ASN A 145 -0.06 -14.98 3.60
N ASP A 146 -1.30 -15.17 3.20
CA ASP A 146 -2.27 -15.99 3.90
C ASP A 146 -2.63 -17.19 3.03
N ARG A 147 -2.34 -18.41 3.51
CA ARG A 147 -2.50 -19.67 2.75
C ARG A 147 -1.79 -19.60 1.38
N CYS A 148 -2.55 -19.67 0.28
CA CYS A 148 -2.05 -19.67 -1.10
C CYS A 148 -1.98 -18.26 -1.73
N ASP A 149 -2.50 -17.24 -1.04
CA ASP A 149 -2.63 -15.90 -1.55
C ASP A 149 -1.51 -15.02 -1.01
N ALA A 150 -0.76 -14.39 -1.89
CA ALA A 150 0.36 -13.54 -1.53
C ALA A 150 0.10 -12.08 -1.86
N ILE A 151 0.65 -11.21 -1.00
CA ILE A 151 0.82 -9.80 -1.30
C ILE A 151 2.30 -9.55 -1.53
N VAL A 152 2.63 -8.98 -2.66
CA VAL A 152 4.00 -8.64 -3.05
C VAL A 152 4.18 -7.14 -2.98
N GLY A 153 5.25 -6.70 -2.33
CA GLY A 153 5.63 -5.30 -2.23
C GLY A 153 6.98 -5.04 -2.90
N THR A 154 7.04 -3.99 -3.72
CA THR A 154 8.28 -3.48 -4.28
C THR A 154 8.47 -2.06 -3.77
N VAL A 155 9.54 -1.84 -2.98
CA VAL A 155 9.84 -0.57 -2.32
C VAL A 155 11.02 0.08 -3.02
N VAL A 156 10.80 1.28 -3.52
CA VAL A 156 11.83 2.10 -4.18
C VAL A 156 12.18 3.26 -3.27
N ILE A 157 13.46 3.36 -2.92
CA ILE A 157 13.97 4.45 -2.06
C ILE A 157 14.71 5.46 -2.92
N GLY A 158 14.45 6.76 -2.69
CA GLY A 158 14.96 7.85 -3.51
C GLY A 158 16.47 8.09 -3.38
N HIS A 159 17.03 7.84 -2.21
CA HIS A 159 18.42 8.07 -1.85
C HIS A 159 19.08 6.83 -1.23
N ASP A 160 20.12 7.04 -0.45
CA ASP A 160 20.83 5.96 0.22
C ASP A 160 19.89 5.18 1.14
N ARG A 161 20.11 3.88 1.23
CA ARG A 161 19.34 2.94 2.07
C ARG A 161 19.43 3.34 3.55
N PRO A 162 18.39 3.96 4.14
CA PRO A 162 18.39 4.25 5.57
C PRO A 162 18.17 2.97 6.35
N ALA A 163 18.85 2.81 7.49
CA ALA A 163 18.73 1.61 8.33
C ALA A 163 17.29 1.33 8.80
N ALA A 164 16.48 2.39 8.96
CA ALA A 164 15.10 2.30 9.41
C ALA A 164 14.07 2.08 8.28
N ALA A 165 14.47 2.17 7.01
CA ALA A 165 13.51 2.17 5.89
C ALA A 165 12.66 0.91 5.81
N GLU A 166 13.26 -0.26 6.04
CA GLU A 166 12.55 -1.53 6.01
C GLU A 166 11.51 -1.61 7.14
N GLN A 167 11.90 -1.20 8.37
CA GLN A 167 10.98 -1.20 9.50
C GLN A 167 9.80 -0.23 9.28
N ALA A 168 10.08 0.97 8.77
CA ALA A 168 9.02 1.95 8.47
C ALA A 168 8.02 1.42 7.43
N VAL A 169 8.48 0.67 6.44
CA VAL A 169 7.59 -0.01 5.47
C VAL A 169 6.79 -1.11 6.15
N ILE A 170 7.41 -1.95 6.98
CA ILE A 170 6.72 -3.02 7.72
C ILE A 170 5.66 -2.42 8.66
N ASP A 171 5.97 -1.34 9.35
CA ASP A 171 5.03 -0.64 10.22
C ASP A 171 3.82 -0.09 9.43
N PHE A 172 4.06 0.48 8.24
CA PHE A 172 2.99 0.91 7.36
C PHE A 172 2.14 -0.25 6.84
N LEU A 173 2.75 -1.39 6.49
CA LEU A 173 2.03 -2.60 6.08
C LEU A 173 1.14 -3.15 7.20
N ASN A 174 1.51 -2.95 8.46
CA ASN A 174 0.71 -3.29 9.64
C ASN A 174 -0.36 -2.25 9.99
N GLY A 175 -0.43 -1.14 9.26
CA GLY A 175 -1.46 -0.11 9.45
C GLY A 175 -2.82 -0.53 8.89
N ASP A 176 -3.89 0.01 9.50
CA ASP A 176 -5.28 -0.35 9.19
C ASP A 176 -5.64 -0.23 7.71
N VAL A 177 -5.08 0.77 7.02
CA VAL A 177 -5.37 1.03 5.60
C VAL A 177 -4.93 -0.13 4.72
N VAL A 178 -3.70 -0.61 4.93
CA VAL A 178 -3.16 -1.73 4.15
C VAL A 178 -3.83 -3.02 4.57
N LEU A 179 -4.01 -3.26 5.88
CA LEU A 179 -4.63 -4.48 6.38
C LEU A 179 -6.07 -4.64 5.91
N LYS A 180 -6.88 -3.58 5.91
CA LYS A 180 -8.25 -3.62 5.38
C LYS A 180 -8.26 -3.96 3.88
N TRP A 181 -7.34 -3.37 3.10
CA TRP A 181 -7.23 -3.70 1.68
C TRP A 181 -6.80 -5.16 1.48
N VAL A 182 -5.83 -5.65 2.25
CA VAL A 182 -5.38 -7.05 2.19
C VAL A 182 -6.53 -7.99 2.51
N GLN A 183 -7.26 -7.77 3.63
CA GLN A 183 -8.40 -8.61 4.03
C GLN A 183 -9.45 -8.74 2.91
N VAL A 184 -9.86 -7.61 2.35
CA VAL A 184 -10.83 -7.62 1.24
C VAL A 184 -10.29 -8.35 0.01
N THR A 185 -9.00 -8.21 -0.26
CA THR A 185 -8.36 -8.75 -1.47
C THR A 185 -8.16 -10.25 -1.39
N VAL A 186 -7.77 -10.79 -0.22
CA VAL A 186 -7.56 -12.24 -0.02
C VAL A 186 -8.80 -12.96 0.53
N GLY A 187 -9.94 -12.27 0.63
CA GLY A 187 -11.23 -12.87 0.97
C GLY A 187 -11.40 -13.25 2.44
N LEU A 188 -10.92 -12.40 3.35
CA LEU A 188 -11.01 -12.58 4.81
C LEU A 188 -12.08 -11.67 5.43
#